data_2abcd1878e6bd4a259b37ab18fdb577a
#
_entry.id   2abcd1878e6bd4a259b37ab18fdb577a
#
_cell.length_a   1.000
_cell.length_b   1.000
_cell.length_c   1.000
_cell.angle_alpha   90.00
_cell.angle_beta   90.00
_cell.angle_gamma   90.00
#
_symmetry.space_group_name_H-M   'P 1'
#
loop_
_entity.id
_entity.type
_entity.pdbx_description
1 polymer ?
#
loop_
_entity_poly.entity_id
_entity_poly.type
_entity_poly.pdbx_seq_one_letter_code
_entity_poly.pdbx_strand_id
1 'polypeptide(L)'
;PILWKKVKPALSAGRVQSVAVRLIVEREREVHAFVSEPSYRVTAIFEAPDADGNKTEVRAELDRRFKTKEEAQAFLELCKDAEFSIEDITTRPVKKSPAAPFTTSTLQQEAARKLGFTVAQTMMVAQRLYESGQITYMRTDSVNLSDLALAACKSTVISLMGERYVKTRQFATKTKGAQEAHEAIRPTDMSNETIAGTSQEQRLYELIWKRTVASQMAEAELEKTTATISISNSEETFVAIGEVGIFDGYLRVYKEAYDDDNE
;
A
#
# COMPACT_ATOMS: atom_id res chain seq x y z
N PRO A 1 -17.10 -14.33 38.31
CA PRO A 1 -17.56 -15.26 39.39
C PRO A 1 -18.29 -16.50 38.87
N ILE A 2 -19.17 -16.41 37.82
CA ILE A 2 -19.92 -17.57 37.31
C ILE A 2 -18.99 -18.63 36.71
N LEU A 3 -18.00 -18.24 35.87
CA LEU A 3 -17.04 -19.16 35.28
C LEU A 3 -16.22 -19.91 36.35
N TRP A 4 -15.80 -19.21 37.39
CA TRP A 4 -15.06 -19.81 38.50
C TRP A 4 -15.86 -20.82 39.31
N LYS A 5 -17.16 -20.54 39.48
CA LYS A 5 -18.07 -21.43 40.23
C LYS A 5 -18.55 -22.62 39.43
N LYS A 6 -18.71 -22.47 38.11
CA LYS A 6 -19.40 -23.46 37.28
C LYS A 6 -18.45 -24.24 36.34
N VAL A 7 -17.27 -23.70 36.05
CA VAL A 7 -16.31 -24.31 35.10
C VAL A 7 -14.98 -24.61 35.78
N LYS A 8 -14.16 -23.59 36.03
CA LYS A 8 -12.85 -23.75 36.66
C LYS A 8 -12.39 -22.43 37.28
N PRO A 9 -11.70 -22.46 38.45
CA PRO A 9 -11.07 -21.28 39.02
C PRO A 9 -10.03 -20.67 38.08
N ALA A 10 -9.80 -19.36 38.19
CA ALA A 10 -8.84 -18.57 37.43
C ALA A 10 -9.12 -18.42 35.92
N LEU A 11 -10.31 -18.81 35.43
CA LEU A 11 -10.73 -18.50 34.07
C LEU A 11 -11.10 -17.02 33.90
N SER A 12 -10.70 -16.45 32.79
CA SER A 12 -11.07 -15.08 32.38
C SER A 12 -12.00 -15.13 31.16
N ALA A 13 -13.02 -14.26 31.16
CA ALA A 13 -13.85 -14.01 29.99
C ALA A 13 -13.55 -12.63 29.44
N GLY A 14 -12.69 -12.57 28.45
CA GLY A 14 -12.40 -11.32 27.73
C GLY A 14 -13.49 -10.99 26.72
N ARG A 15 -13.78 -9.71 26.54
CA ARG A 15 -14.82 -9.23 25.61
C ARG A 15 -14.59 -9.62 24.16
N VAL A 16 -13.35 -9.85 23.76
CA VAL A 16 -12.94 -10.10 22.36
C VAL A 16 -12.52 -11.55 22.11
N GLN A 17 -12.26 -12.35 23.16
CA GLN A 17 -11.68 -13.69 23.04
C GLN A 17 -12.51 -14.62 22.16
N SER A 18 -13.82 -14.70 22.36
CA SER A 18 -14.71 -15.57 21.58
C SER A 18 -14.79 -15.14 20.10
N VAL A 19 -14.80 -13.84 19.86
CA VAL A 19 -14.82 -13.29 18.49
C VAL A 19 -13.50 -13.57 17.79
N ALA A 20 -12.37 -13.36 18.46
CA ALA A 20 -11.05 -13.64 17.90
C ALA A 20 -10.88 -15.11 17.57
N VAL A 21 -11.26 -16.04 18.47
CA VAL A 21 -11.23 -17.47 18.22
C VAL A 21 -12.13 -17.85 17.05
N ARG A 22 -13.34 -17.29 16.98
CA ARG A 22 -14.24 -17.52 15.85
C ARG A 22 -13.63 -17.11 14.51
N LEU A 23 -13.06 -15.90 14.42
CA LEU A 23 -12.43 -15.42 13.20
C LEU A 23 -11.26 -16.31 12.76
N ILE A 24 -10.44 -16.76 13.71
CA ILE A 24 -9.34 -17.69 13.44
C ILE A 24 -9.87 -19.03 12.91
N VAL A 25 -10.88 -19.60 13.57
CA VAL A 25 -11.48 -20.89 13.16
C VAL A 25 -12.17 -20.78 11.79
N GLU A 26 -12.87 -19.68 11.52
CA GLU A 26 -13.48 -19.43 10.21
C GLU A 26 -12.41 -19.34 9.12
N ARG A 27 -11.33 -18.61 9.35
CA ARG A 27 -10.20 -18.53 8.42
C ARG A 27 -9.52 -19.89 8.22
N GLU A 28 -9.30 -20.64 9.28
CA GLU A 28 -8.70 -21.98 9.18
C GLU A 28 -9.56 -22.94 8.37
N ARG A 29 -10.88 -22.86 8.52
CA ARG A 29 -11.81 -23.63 7.67
C ARG A 29 -11.74 -23.25 6.20
N GLU A 30 -11.59 -21.95 5.89
CA GLU A 30 -11.38 -21.46 4.53
C GLU A 30 -10.05 -21.99 3.97
N VAL A 31 -8.97 -21.98 4.76
CA VAL A 31 -7.67 -22.52 4.36
C VAL A 31 -7.77 -24.03 4.07
N HIS A 32 -8.44 -24.81 4.93
CA HIS A 32 -8.65 -26.23 4.71
C HIS A 32 -9.56 -26.57 3.52
N ALA A 33 -10.51 -25.69 3.21
CA ALA A 33 -11.40 -25.84 2.07
C ALA A 33 -10.79 -25.34 0.75
N PHE A 34 -9.68 -24.60 0.81
CA PHE A 34 -9.04 -24.01 -0.35
C PHE A 34 -8.41 -25.10 -1.22
N VAL A 35 -8.82 -25.14 -2.47
CA VAL A 35 -8.22 -26.01 -3.50
C VAL A 35 -7.31 -25.13 -4.36
N SER A 36 -6.02 -25.41 -4.32
CA SER A 36 -5.04 -24.71 -5.15
C SER A 36 -5.20 -25.11 -6.61
N GLU A 37 -5.45 -24.13 -7.47
CA GLU A 37 -5.45 -24.31 -8.92
C GLU A 37 -4.18 -23.69 -9.51
N PRO A 38 -3.32 -24.46 -10.20
CA PRO A 38 -2.14 -23.91 -10.85
C PRO A 38 -2.56 -23.03 -12.02
N SER A 39 -1.82 -21.94 -12.24
CA SER A 39 -1.94 -21.13 -13.44
C SER A 39 -0.55 -20.77 -13.96
N TYR A 40 -0.40 -20.80 -15.29
CA TYR A 40 0.84 -20.53 -15.98
C TYR A 40 0.73 -19.17 -16.66
N ARG A 41 1.65 -18.28 -16.32
CA ARG A 41 1.82 -16.96 -16.94
C ARG A 41 2.92 -17.06 -17.99
N VAL A 42 2.68 -16.52 -19.17
CA VAL A 42 3.68 -16.40 -20.22
C VAL A 42 4.12 -14.94 -20.32
N THR A 43 5.41 -14.73 -20.29
CA THR A 43 6.04 -13.42 -20.47
C THR A 43 7.01 -13.46 -21.63
N ALA A 44 7.14 -12.35 -22.35
CA ALA A 44 8.07 -12.19 -23.43
C ALA A 44 8.96 -10.96 -23.18
N ILE A 45 10.18 -11.01 -23.71
CA ILE A 45 11.08 -9.87 -23.78
C ILE A 45 11.31 -9.59 -25.27
N PHE A 46 10.85 -8.42 -25.71
CA PHE A 46 11.01 -7.95 -27.07
C PHE A 46 12.18 -6.97 -27.14
N GLU A 47 12.98 -7.04 -28.18
CA GLU A 47 13.96 -6.01 -28.53
C GLU A 47 13.31 -5.01 -29.48
N ALA A 48 13.20 -3.76 -29.09
CA ALA A 48 12.69 -2.67 -29.92
C ALA A 48 13.72 -1.53 -29.99
N PRO A 49 13.82 -0.80 -31.11
CA PRO A 49 14.64 0.41 -31.16
C PRO A 49 13.99 1.52 -30.30
N ASP A 50 14.82 2.21 -29.52
CA ASP A 50 14.43 3.47 -28.86
C ASP A 50 14.45 4.66 -29.84
N ALA A 51 14.17 5.86 -29.37
CA ALA A 51 14.16 7.07 -30.18
C ALA A 51 15.53 7.40 -30.80
N ASP A 52 16.64 6.93 -30.21
CA ASP A 52 18.00 7.12 -30.66
C ASP A 52 18.49 5.95 -31.52
N GLY A 53 17.66 4.93 -31.75
CA GLY A 53 17.95 3.73 -32.52
C GLY A 53 18.71 2.64 -31.76
N ASN A 54 18.88 2.79 -30.42
CA ASN A 54 19.48 1.75 -29.60
C ASN A 54 18.44 0.65 -29.28
N LYS A 55 18.94 -0.58 -29.14
CA LYS A 55 18.07 -1.69 -28.72
C LYS A 55 17.66 -1.54 -27.25
N THR A 56 16.37 -1.56 -27.01
CA THR A 56 15.76 -1.53 -25.68
C THR A 56 14.90 -2.77 -25.48
N GLU A 57 15.02 -3.38 -24.31
CA GLU A 57 14.18 -4.50 -23.91
C GLU A 57 12.81 -4.03 -23.44
N VAL A 58 11.76 -4.58 -24.04
CA VAL A 58 10.37 -4.35 -23.67
C VAL A 58 9.79 -5.66 -23.13
N ARG A 59 9.48 -5.67 -21.84
CA ARG A 59 8.82 -6.82 -21.20
C ARG A 59 7.32 -6.73 -21.38
N ALA A 60 6.73 -7.84 -21.83
CA ALA A 60 5.29 -7.95 -22.02
C ALA A 60 4.77 -9.25 -21.40
N GLU A 61 3.54 -9.23 -20.98
CA GLU A 61 2.81 -10.40 -20.45
C GLU A 61 1.69 -10.75 -21.43
N LEU A 62 1.50 -12.05 -21.65
CA LEU A 62 0.35 -12.52 -22.40
C LEU A 62 -0.95 -12.17 -21.65
N ASP A 63 -1.95 -11.71 -22.35
CA ASP A 63 -3.26 -11.31 -21.80
C ASP A 63 -4.10 -12.50 -21.27
N ARG A 64 -3.58 -13.72 -21.44
CA ARG A 64 -4.17 -14.98 -21.01
C ARG A 64 -3.25 -15.76 -20.07
N ARG A 65 -3.85 -16.48 -19.13
CA ARG A 65 -3.19 -17.50 -18.31
C ARG A 65 -3.66 -18.89 -18.70
N PHE A 66 -2.74 -19.85 -18.69
CA PHE A 66 -3.03 -21.25 -18.96
C PHE A 66 -3.25 -22.03 -17.66
N LYS A 67 -4.10 -23.05 -17.72
CA LYS A 67 -4.39 -23.89 -16.54
C LYS A 67 -3.40 -25.02 -16.40
N THR A 68 -2.81 -25.48 -17.51
CA THR A 68 -1.85 -26.59 -17.52
C THR A 68 -0.53 -26.17 -18.16
N LYS A 69 0.53 -26.91 -17.82
CA LYS A 69 1.85 -26.71 -18.39
C LYS A 69 1.87 -27.04 -19.89
N GLU A 70 1.12 -28.06 -20.26
CA GLU A 70 1.02 -28.55 -21.63
C GLU A 70 0.39 -27.50 -22.55
N GLU A 71 -0.65 -26.81 -22.08
CA GLU A 71 -1.25 -25.70 -22.82
C GLU A 71 -0.26 -24.54 -22.99
N ALA A 72 0.44 -24.16 -21.93
CA ALA A 72 1.45 -23.10 -21.99
C ALA A 72 2.61 -23.48 -22.92
N GLN A 73 3.05 -24.73 -22.88
CA GLN A 73 4.11 -25.21 -23.74
C GLN A 73 3.68 -25.25 -25.22
N ALA A 74 2.46 -25.71 -25.51
CA ALA A 74 1.93 -25.69 -26.86
C ALA A 74 1.86 -24.25 -27.43
N PHE A 75 1.47 -23.30 -26.60
CA PHE A 75 1.49 -21.88 -26.98
C PHE A 75 2.91 -21.38 -27.26
N LEU A 76 3.90 -21.71 -26.42
CA LEU A 76 5.29 -21.32 -26.64
C LEU A 76 5.87 -21.93 -27.93
N GLU A 77 5.51 -23.17 -28.28
CA GLU A 77 5.91 -23.79 -29.55
C GLU A 77 5.30 -23.04 -30.76
N LEU A 78 4.04 -22.61 -30.64
CA LEU A 78 3.38 -21.79 -31.66
C LEU A 78 4.08 -20.43 -31.85
N CYS A 79 4.60 -19.84 -30.77
CA CYS A 79 5.31 -18.56 -30.84
C CYS A 79 6.66 -18.62 -31.53
N LYS A 80 7.30 -19.80 -31.70
CA LYS A 80 8.65 -19.92 -32.30
C LYS A 80 8.73 -19.39 -33.74
N ASP A 81 7.68 -19.64 -34.49
CA ASP A 81 7.62 -19.24 -35.91
C ASP A 81 6.68 -18.04 -36.14
N ALA A 82 6.30 -17.36 -35.07
CA ALA A 82 5.38 -16.24 -35.14
C ALA A 82 6.13 -14.92 -35.40
N GLU A 83 5.50 -14.05 -36.15
CA GLU A 83 5.86 -12.64 -36.27
C GLU A 83 5.09 -11.84 -35.23
N PHE A 84 5.77 -10.87 -34.60
CA PHE A 84 5.19 -10.01 -33.60
C PHE A 84 5.15 -8.58 -34.11
N SER A 85 4.02 -7.91 -33.97
CA SER A 85 3.85 -6.52 -34.38
C SER A 85 3.09 -5.73 -33.35
N ILE A 86 3.45 -4.46 -33.17
CA ILE A 86 2.68 -3.54 -32.33
C ILE A 86 1.37 -3.21 -33.04
N GLU A 87 0.27 -3.62 -32.46
CA GLU A 87 -1.08 -3.36 -32.98
C GLU A 87 -1.63 -2.02 -32.51
N ASP A 88 -1.42 -1.69 -31.23
CA ASP A 88 -1.93 -0.46 -30.63
C ASP A 88 -0.96 0.06 -29.54
N ILE A 89 -0.90 1.38 -29.42
CA ILE A 89 -0.22 2.07 -28.32
C ILE A 89 -1.16 3.13 -27.77
N THR A 90 -1.60 2.93 -26.55
CA THR A 90 -2.47 3.87 -25.86
C THR A 90 -1.77 4.48 -24.65
N THR A 91 -1.70 5.81 -24.60
CA THR A 91 -1.18 6.55 -23.44
C THR A 91 -2.32 7.23 -22.71
N ARG A 92 -2.38 7.05 -21.38
CA ARG A 92 -3.41 7.62 -20.52
C ARG A 92 -2.80 8.28 -19.29
N PRO A 93 -3.29 9.47 -18.89
CA PRO A 93 -2.91 10.06 -17.63
C PRO A 93 -3.48 9.22 -16.46
N VAL A 94 -2.66 8.95 -15.47
CA VAL A 94 -3.03 8.23 -14.24
C VAL A 94 -2.65 9.10 -13.04
N LYS A 95 -3.57 9.20 -12.07
CA LYS A 95 -3.32 9.88 -10.80
C LYS A 95 -3.27 8.86 -9.68
N LYS A 96 -2.18 8.87 -8.90
CA LYS A 96 -2.07 8.09 -7.66
C LYS A 96 -2.32 9.01 -6.47
N SER A 97 -3.33 8.70 -5.68
CA SER A 97 -3.70 9.48 -4.48
C SER A 97 -2.96 8.97 -3.25
N PRO A 98 -2.58 9.85 -2.31
CA PRO A 98 -1.98 9.42 -1.07
C PRO A 98 -3.00 8.70 -0.19
N ALA A 99 -2.51 7.80 0.63
CA ALA A 99 -3.32 7.14 1.63
C ALA A 99 -3.62 8.07 2.83
N ALA A 100 -4.68 7.73 3.57
CA ALA A 100 -5.11 8.46 4.77
C ALA A 100 -4.03 8.43 5.88
N PRO A 101 -4.08 9.37 6.83
CA PRO A 101 -3.28 9.31 8.04
C PRO A 101 -3.47 7.99 8.79
N PHE A 102 -2.53 7.64 9.65
CA PHE A 102 -2.54 6.34 10.31
C PHE A 102 -3.66 6.16 11.33
N THR A 103 -4.27 5.00 11.28
CA THR A 103 -4.96 4.36 12.41
C THR A 103 -4.00 3.42 13.14
N THR A 104 -4.41 2.87 14.28
CA THR A 104 -3.62 1.83 14.98
C THR A 104 -3.25 0.67 14.05
N SER A 105 -4.21 0.16 13.31
CA SER A 105 -4.01 -1.01 12.43
C SER A 105 -3.05 -0.70 11.28
N THR A 106 -3.25 0.41 10.59
CA THR A 106 -2.39 0.78 9.45
C THR A 106 -0.97 1.17 9.88
N LEU A 107 -0.81 1.79 11.06
CA LEU A 107 0.51 2.05 11.63
C LEU A 107 1.27 0.74 11.92
N GLN A 108 0.61 -0.24 12.52
CA GLN A 108 1.22 -1.55 12.80
C GLN A 108 1.67 -2.26 11.53
N GLN A 109 0.85 -2.25 10.48
CA GLN A 109 1.18 -2.86 9.19
C GLN A 109 2.39 -2.19 8.52
N GLU A 110 2.38 -0.86 8.42
CA GLU A 110 3.48 -0.13 7.79
C GLU A 110 4.77 -0.18 8.62
N ALA A 111 4.68 -0.15 9.94
CA ALA A 111 5.84 -0.32 10.81
C ALA A 111 6.45 -1.72 10.67
N ALA A 112 5.62 -2.76 10.49
CA ALA A 112 6.11 -4.11 10.21
C ALA A 112 6.84 -4.18 8.88
N ARG A 113 6.26 -3.66 7.80
CA ARG A 113 6.83 -3.69 6.45
C ARG A 113 8.09 -2.84 6.31
N LYS A 114 8.06 -1.60 6.80
CA LYS A 114 9.15 -0.63 6.58
C LYS A 114 10.23 -0.64 7.65
N LEU A 115 9.84 -0.93 8.89
CA LEU A 115 10.76 -0.84 10.03
C LEU A 115 11.15 -2.21 10.59
N GLY A 116 10.44 -3.28 10.20
CA GLY A 116 10.59 -4.62 10.77
C GLY A 116 10.10 -4.72 12.22
N PHE A 117 9.21 -3.82 12.66
CA PHE A 117 8.72 -3.80 14.03
C PHE A 117 7.59 -4.82 14.21
N THR A 118 7.62 -5.55 15.31
CA THR A 118 6.46 -6.35 15.72
C THR A 118 5.31 -5.43 16.18
N VAL A 119 4.08 -5.94 16.19
CA VAL A 119 2.91 -5.23 16.71
C VAL A 119 3.15 -4.71 18.13
N ALA A 120 3.70 -5.57 19.01
CA ALA A 120 3.99 -5.20 20.39
C ALA A 120 5.04 -4.08 20.49
N GLN A 121 6.10 -4.17 19.70
CA GLN A 121 7.15 -3.15 19.64
C GLN A 121 6.60 -1.82 19.11
N THR A 122 5.84 -1.83 18.03
CA THR A 122 5.20 -0.63 17.47
C THR A 122 4.35 0.07 18.53
N MET A 123 3.49 -0.68 19.24
CA MET A 123 2.63 -0.09 20.26
C MET A 123 3.39 0.43 21.49
N MET A 124 4.46 -0.23 21.90
CA MET A 124 5.30 0.23 22.98
C MET A 124 6.01 1.55 22.61
N VAL A 125 6.57 1.64 21.41
CA VAL A 125 7.24 2.86 20.94
C VAL A 125 6.23 4.00 20.73
N ALA A 126 5.07 3.71 20.13
CA ALA A 126 4.00 4.70 19.95
C ALA A 126 3.46 5.23 21.30
N GLN A 127 3.38 4.37 22.33
CA GLN A 127 3.01 4.79 23.68
C GLN A 127 4.00 5.81 24.24
N ARG A 128 5.29 5.58 24.09
CA ARG A 128 6.34 6.52 24.55
C ARG A 128 6.25 7.86 23.80
N LEU A 129 6.07 7.81 22.47
CA LEU A 129 5.89 9.03 21.66
C LEU A 129 4.66 9.83 22.10
N TYR A 130 3.57 9.16 22.42
CA TYR A 130 2.37 9.81 22.96
C TYR A 130 2.61 10.40 24.36
N GLU A 131 3.21 9.65 25.27
CA GLU A 131 3.49 10.10 26.65
C GLU A 131 4.47 11.27 26.69
N SER A 132 5.39 11.34 25.73
CA SER A 132 6.30 12.48 25.54
C SER A 132 5.68 13.64 24.75
N GLY A 133 4.40 13.54 24.37
CA GLY A 133 3.68 14.60 23.66
C GLY A 133 4.06 14.78 22.21
N GLN A 134 4.75 13.82 21.58
CA GLN A 134 5.21 13.93 20.18
C GLN A 134 4.14 13.58 19.15
N ILE A 135 3.22 12.69 19.50
CA ILE A 135 2.11 12.26 18.62
C ILE A 135 0.77 12.31 19.35
N THR A 136 -0.32 12.29 18.58
CA THR A 136 -1.68 12.10 19.10
C THR A 136 -1.86 10.67 19.64
N TYR A 137 -3.00 10.41 20.27
CA TYR A 137 -3.28 9.10 20.88
C TYR A 137 -3.21 7.97 19.86
N MET A 138 -2.37 6.97 20.12
CA MET A 138 -2.04 5.90 19.19
C MET A 138 -3.07 4.77 19.08
N ARG A 139 -4.11 4.76 19.93
CA ARG A 139 -5.19 3.77 19.85
C ARG A 139 -6.44 4.42 19.30
N THR A 140 -6.51 4.48 17.99
CA THR A 140 -7.60 5.09 17.23
C THR A 140 -7.87 4.33 15.93
N ASP A 141 -9.11 4.30 15.52
CA ASP A 141 -9.57 3.84 14.22
C ASP A 141 -9.95 5.03 13.30
N SER A 142 -9.80 6.26 13.81
CA SER A 142 -10.06 7.48 13.06
C SER A 142 -8.93 7.82 12.09
N VAL A 143 -9.31 8.31 10.93
CA VAL A 143 -8.41 8.91 9.92
C VAL A 143 -8.58 10.43 9.84
N ASN A 144 -9.42 11.02 10.69
CA ASN A 144 -9.72 12.44 10.67
C ASN A 144 -8.56 13.27 11.21
N LEU A 145 -8.39 14.45 10.67
CA LEU A 145 -7.49 15.49 11.19
C LEU A 145 -8.32 16.70 11.60
N SER A 146 -7.98 17.35 12.71
CA SER A 146 -8.60 18.62 13.09
C SER A 146 -8.23 19.73 12.12
N ASP A 147 -9.01 20.79 12.08
CA ASP A 147 -8.75 21.97 11.24
C ASP A 147 -7.38 22.59 11.52
N LEU A 148 -6.95 22.59 12.79
CA LEU A 148 -5.61 23.05 13.19
C LEU A 148 -4.52 22.16 12.58
N ALA A 149 -4.70 20.85 12.60
CA ALA A 149 -3.76 19.88 12.01
C ALA A 149 -3.70 20.04 10.47
N LEU A 150 -4.86 20.21 9.83
CA LEU A 150 -4.92 20.46 8.38
C LEU A 150 -4.19 21.76 7.99
N ALA A 151 -4.40 22.83 8.76
CA ALA A 151 -3.71 24.10 8.53
C ALA A 151 -2.19 23.97 8.75
N ALA A 152 -1.76 23.29 9.81
CA ALA A 152 -0.35 23.02 10.08
C ALA A 152 0.30 22.18 8.97
N CYS A 153 -0.33 21.10 8.53
CA CYS A 153 0.14 20.31 7.39
C CYS A 153 0.28 21.12 6.12
N LYS A 154 -0.73 21.96 5.80
CA LYS A 154 -0.68 22.85 4.65
C LYS A 154 0.53 23.79 4.71
N SER A 155 0.75 24.44 5.85
CA SER A 155 1.88 25.35 6.04
C SER A 155 3.21 24.62 5.91
N THR A 156 3.33 23.41 6.47
CA THR A 156 4.53 22.56 6.37
C THR A 156 4.81 22.18 4.91
N VAL A 157 3.81 21.73 4.16
CA VAL A 157 3.97 21.38 2.74
C VAL A 157 4.40 22.59 1.91
N ILE A 158 3.79 23.76 2.13
CA ILE A 158 4.17 25.00 1.43
C ILE A 158 5.63 25.35 1.71
N SER A 159 6.02 25.32 2.98
CA SER A 159 7.38 25.68 3.41
C SER A 159 8.45 24.75 2.81
N LEU A 160 8.17 23.45 2.75
CA LEU A 160 9.14 22.44 2.29
C LEU A 160 9.20 22.28 0.77
N MET A 161 8.06 22.42 0.09
CA MET A 161 7.93 22.00 -1.31
C MET A 161 7.18 22.99 -2.21
N GLY A 162 6.50 23.97 -1.62
CA GLY A 162 5.72 24.99 -2.35
C GLY A 162 4.24 24.62 -2.55
N GLU A 163 3.47 25.61 -2.99
CA GLU A 163 2.00 25.52 -3.09
C GLU A 163 1.51 24.42 -4.05
N ARG A 164 2.26 24.14 -5.12
CA ARG A 164 1.91 23.08 -6.10
C ARG A 164 1.70 21.70 -5.45
N TYR A 165 2.41 21.43 -4.35
CA TYR A 165 2.34 20.15 -3.65
C TYR A 165 1.19 20.05 -2.65
N VAL A 166 0.44 21.13 -2.42
CA VAL A 166 -0.66 21.15 -1.44
C VAL A 166 -1.95 20.66 -2.05
N LYS A 167 -2.58 19.71 -1.40
CA LYS A 167 -3.99 19.36 -1.61
C LYS A 167 -4.59 18.90 -0.29
N THR A 168 -5.16 19.84 0.44
CA THR A 168 -5.83 19.55 1.72
C THR A 168 -7.02 18.61 1.49
N ARG A 169 -7.09 17.53 2.29
CA ARG A 169 -8.16 16.53 2.24
C ARG A 169 -8.64 16.23 3.64
N GLN A 170 -9.94 16.12 3.80
CA GLN A 170 -10.54 15.52 4.98
C GLN A 170 -10.91 14.07 4.66
N PHE A 171 -10.28 13.15 5.35
CA PHE A 171 -10.60 11.72 5.24
C PHE A 171 -11.73 11.40 6.20
N ALA A 172 -12.72 10.66 5.76
CA ALA A 172 -13.83 10.22 6.57
C ALA A 172 -13.65 8.75 6.98
N THR A 173 -13.85 8.46 8.25
CA THR A 173 -13.86 7.09 8.76
C THR A 173 -15.14 6.38 8.28
N LYS A 174 -15.00 5.27 7.55
CA LYS A 174 -16.13 4.52 6.98
C LYS A 174 -16.81 3.58 8.00
N THR A 175 -16.25 3.41 9.17
CA THR A 175 -16.73 2.44 10.18
C THR A 175 -17.96 3.01 10.89
N LYS A 176 -19.10 2.31 10.78
CA LYS A 176 -20.30 2.63 11.58
C LYS A 176 -19.96 2.48 13.06
N GLY A 177 -20.07 3.55 13.84
CA GLY A 177 -19.79 3.56 15.28
C GLY A 177 -18.37 4.00 15.65
N ALA A 178 -17.53 4.45 14.68
CA ALA A 178 -16.32 5.17 15.01
C ALA A 178 -16.65 6.42 15.82
N GLN A 179 -15.94 6.62 16.93
CA GLN A 179 -16.10 7.83 17.72
C GLN A 179 -15.52 9.01 16.93
N GLU A 180 -16.37 9.84 16.37
CA GLU A 180 -15.98 11.02 15.57
C GLU A 180 -15.05 12.00 16.31
N ALA A 181 -14.99 11.90 17.64
CA ALA A 181 -14.17 12.74 18.52
C ALA A 181 -12.66 12.40 18.49
N HIS A 182 -12.24 11.29 17.85
CA HIS A 182 -10.85 10.91 17.81
C HIS A 182 -10.16 11.35 16.50
N GLU A 183 -8.96 11.89 16.63
CA GLU A 183 -8.08 12.15 15.49
C GLU A 183 -7.30 10.88 15.09
N ALA A 184 -6.75 10.92 13.87
CA ALA A 184 -5.74 9.98 13.40
C ALA A 184 -4.45 10.08 14.23
N ILE A 185 -3.58 9.10 14.07
CA ILE A 185 -2.22 9.15 14.63
C ILE A 185 -1.39 10.11 13.79
N ARG A 186 -0.98 11.22 14.38
CA ARG A 186 -0.20 12.28 13.74
C ARG A 186 0.79 12.92 14.71
N PRO A 187 1.82 13.62 14.23
CA PRO A 187 2.61 14.51 15.07
C PRO A 187 1.74 15.58 15.73
N THR A 188 2.07 15.95 16.95
CA THR A 188 1.43 17.09 17.64
C THR A 188 1.91 18.42 17.05
N ASP A 189 3.17 18.48 16.64
CA ASP A 189 3.77 19.60 15.95
C ASP A 189 4.28 19.17 14.57
N MET A 190 3.64 19.64 13.51
CA MET A 190 3.96 19.30 12.13
C MET A 190 5.26 19.97 11.62
N SER A 191 5.75 21.02 12.30
CA SER A 191 7.01 21.68 11.95
C SER A 191 8.24 20.82 12.30
N ASN A 192 8.11 19.88 13.20
CA ASN A 192 9.17 18.97 13.63
C ASN A 192 9.20 17.74 12.70
N GLU A 193 10.09 17.74 11.72
CA GLU A 193 10.31 16.60 10.84
C GLU A 193 10.97 15.43 11.57
N THR A 194 11.80 15.73 12.57
CA THR A 194 12.53 14.78 13.39
C THR A 194 12.41 15.13 14.87
N ILE A 195 12.64 14.15 15.73
CA ILE A 195 12.63 14.33 17.19
C ILE A 195 13.91 13.78 17.82
N ALA A 196 14.22 14.27 19.03
CA ALA A 196 15.20 13.62 19.90
C ALA A 196 14.59 12.34 20.51
N GLY A 197 15.41 11.31 20.70
CA GLY A 197 14.96 10.05 21.27
C GLY A 197 15.80 8.87 20.80
N THR A 198 15.35 7.67 21.12
CA THR A 198 15.98 6.43 20.65
C THR A 198 15.78 6.27 19.14
N SER A 199 16.63 5.50 18.47
CA SER A 199 16.51 5.19 17.04
C SER A 199 15.12 4.62 16.68
N GLN A 200 14.52 3.84 17.56
CA GLN A 200 13.16 3.30 17.34
C GLN A 200 12.10 4.38 17.39
N GLU A 201 12.19 5.31 18.35
CA GLU A 201 11.27 6.45 18.46
C GLU A 201 11.40 7.39 17.26
N GLN A 202 12.63 7.72 16.86
CA GLN A 202 12.88 8.55 15.69
C GLN A 202 12.32 7.93 14.40
N ARG A 203 12.57 6.65 14.15
CA ARG A 203 12.08 5.95 12.95
C ARG A 203 10.57 5.85 12.91
N LEU A 204 9.91 5.55 14.03
CA LEU A 204 8.45 5.46 14.08
C LEU A 204 7.80 6.84 13.93
N TYR A 205 8.37 7.87 14.58
CA TYR A 205 7.91 9.25 14.43
C TYR A 205 8.04 9.74 12.99
N GLU A 206 9.18 9.51 12.35
CA GLU A 206 9.40 9.87 10.95
C GLU A 206 8.39 9.22 10.01
N LEU A 207 8.08 7.93 10.24
CA LEU A 207 7.05 7.20 9.49
C LEU A 207 5.68 7.88 9.65
N ILE A 208 5.29 8.24 10.87
CA ILE A 208 4.02 8.92 11.17
C ILE A 208 3.99 10.31 10.54
N TRP A 209 5.07 11.08 10.66
CA TRP A 209 5.18 12.41 10.09
C TRP A 209 5.05 12.39 8.57
N LYS A 210 5.84 11.54 7.90
CA LYS A 210 5.81 11.39 6.44
C LYS A 210 4.42 11.00 5.93
N ARG A 211 3.74 10.05 6.59
CA ARG A 211 2.38 9.63 6.22
C ARG A 211 1.39 10.76 6.37
N THR A 212 1.47 11.52 7.47
CA THR A 212 0.56 12.64 7.75
C THR A 212 0.73 13.74 6.73
N VAL A 213 1.97 14.17 6.46
CA VAL A 213 2.28 15.18 5.44
C VAL A 213 1.82 14.73 4.06
N ALA A 214 2.20 13.52 3.65
CA ALA A 214 1.84 12.96 2.34
C ALA A 214 0.33 12.91 2.13
N SER A 215 -0.46 12.63 3.18
CA SER A 215 -1.92 12.59 3.10
C SER A 215 -2.53 13.94 2.66
N GLN A 216 -1.84 15.05 2.91
CA GLN A 216 -2.27 16.41 2.60
C GLN A 216 -1.57 16.99 1.36
N MET A 217 -0.84 16.16 0.61
CA MET A 217 -0.14 16.56 -0.61
C MET A 217 -0.95 16.25 -1.87
N ALA A 218 -0.58 16.91 -2.97
CA ALA A 218 -1.15 16.64 -4.28
C ALA A 218 -0.88 15.20 -4.74
N GLU A 219 -1.76 14.69 -5.59
CA GLU A 219 -1.60 13.38 -6.23
C GLU A 219 -0.32 13.34 -7.05
N ALA A 220 0.27 12.16 -7.16
CA ALA A 220 1.26 11.90 -8.19
C ALA A 220 0.56 11.75 -9.54
N GLU A 221 1.12 12.37 -10.58
CA GLU A 221 0.62 12.31 -11.95
C GLU A 221 1.61 11.51 -12.79
N LEU A 222 1.11 10.49 -13.45
CA LEU A 222 1.89 9.61 -14.30
C LEU A 222 1.21 9.50 -15.67
N GLU A 223 1.97 9.17 -16.66
CA GLU A 223 1.47 8.65 -17.95
C GLU A 223 1.69 7.15 -17.99
N LYS A 224 0.62 6.41 -18.16
CA LYS A 224 0.64 4.97 -18.37
C LYS A 224 0.49 4.69 -19.86
N THR A 225 1.53 4.14 -20.45
CA THR A 225 1.52 3.66 -21.83
C THR A 225 1.30 2.15 -21.83
N THR A 226 0.34 1.72 -22.61
CA THR A 226 0.04 0.31 -22.85
C THR A 226 0.25 0.03 -24.33
N ALA A 227 1.13 -0.90 -24.65
CA ALA A 227 1.34 -1.40 -26.00
C ALA A 227 0.78 -2.81 -26.12
N THR A 228 -0.11 -3.01 -27.11
CA THR A 228 -0.64 -4.32 -27.47
C THR A 228 0.17 -4.87 -28.62
N ILE A 229 0.70 -6.09 -28.47
CA ILE A 229 1.57 -6.75 -29.44
C ILE A 229 0.83 -7.98 -29.95
N SER A 230 0.49 -7.98 -31.20
CA SER A 230 -0.18 -9.08 -31.89
C SER A 230 0.79 -10.18 -32.29
N ILE A 231 0.27 -11.39 -32.42
CA ILE A 231 0.99 -12.60 -32.78
C ILE A 231 0.39 -13.11 -34.11
N SER A 232 1.20 -13.29 -35.14
CA SER A 232 0.71 -13.58 -36.50
C SER A 232 -0.14 -14.85 -36.64
N ASN A 233 0.02 -15.79 -35.72
CA ASN A 233 -0.62 -17.11 -35.75
C ASN A 233 -1.47 -17.41 -34.51
N SER A 234 -1.86 -16.38 -33.75
CA SER A 234 -2.72 -16.48 -32.56
C SER A 234 -3.65 -15.26 -32.46
N GLU A 235 -4.79 -15.44 -31.80
CA GLU A 235 -5.69 -14.34 -31.45
C GLU A 235 -5.32 -13.68 -30.12
N GLU A 236 -4.47 -14.34 -29.30
CA GLU A 236 -3.95 -13.76 -28.07
C GLU A 236 -2.94 -12.64 -28.39
N THR A 237 -2.77 -11.74 -27.43
CA THR A 237 -1.86 -10.61 -27.52
C THR A 237 -0.92 -10.54 -26.33
N PHE A 238 0.28 -10.02 -26.53
CA PHE A 238 1.13 -9.60 -25.42
C PHE A 238 0.86 -8.13 -25.10
N VAL A 239 0.85 -7.82 -23.83
CA VAL A 239 0.63 -6.46 -23.31
C VAL A 239 1.88 -6.00 -22.58
N ALA A 240 2.48 -4.92 -23.07
CA ALA A 240 3.56 -4.22 -22.40
C ALA A 240 3.01 -2.95 -21.73
N ILE A 241 3.40 -2.72 -20.49
CA ILE A 241 2.96 -1.55 -19.71
C ILE A 241 4.19 -0.80 -19.24
N GLY A 242 4.21 0.51 -19.54
CA GLY A 242 5.19 1.45 -19.00
C GLY A 242 4.50 2.59 -18.26
N GLU A 243 5.09 3.07 -17.18
CA GLU A 243 4.64 4.26 -16.46
C GLU A 243 5.77 5.29 -16.40
N VAL A 244 5.47 6.52 -16.78
CA VAL A 244 6.40 7.65 -16.70
C VAL A 244 5.84 8.67 -15.71
N GLY A 245 6.64 9.09 -14.72
CA GLY A 245 6.27 10.12 -13.75
C GLY A 245 6.30 11.50 -14.37
N ILE A 246 5.18 12.22 -14.33
CA ILE A 246 5.05 13.61 -14.79
C ILE A 246 5.18 14.58 -13.61
N PHE A 247 4.57 14.22 -12.49
CA PHE A 247 4.65 14.96 -11.25
C PHE A 247 4.66 13.98 -10.06
N ASP A 248 5.67 14.11 -9.22
CA ASP A 248 5.88 13.17 -8.11
C ASP A 248 4.83 13.32 -6.98
N GLY A 249 4.27 14.52 -6.78
CA GLY A 249 3.25 14.77 -5.77
C GLY A 249 3.68 14.24 -4.39
N TYR A 250 2.78 13.52 -3.72
CA TYR A 250 3.05 12.94 -2.40
C TYR A 250 4.15 11.87 -2.39
N LEU A 251 4.45 11.24 -3.52
CA LEU A 251 5.51 10.22 -3.62
C LEU A 251 6.90 10.78 -3.31
N ARG A 252 7.06 12.09 -3.38
CA ARG A 252 8.29 12.79 -2.97
C ARG A 252 8.62 12.59 -1.49
N VAL A 253 7.60 12.44 -0.64
CA VAL A 253 7.74 12.27 0.81
C VAL A 253 7.52 10.83 1.24
N TYR A 254 6.55 10.16 0.64
CA TYR A 254 6.09 8.88 1.12
C TYR A 254 5.65 7.95 0.00
N LYS A 255 6.24 6.76 -0.03
CA LYS A 255 5.79 5.63 -0.83
C LYS A 255 5.34 4.52 0.12
N GLU A 256 4.15 3.96 -0.07
CA GLU A 256 3.69 2.81 0.70
C GLU A 256 4.54 1.57 0.40
N ALA A 257 4.69 0.68 1.38
CA ALA A 257 5.26 -0.63 1.17
C ALA A 257 4.13 -1.64 0.95
N TYR A 258 4.28 -2.47 -0.07
CA TYR A 258 3.39 -3.59 -0.34
C TYR A 258 4.13 -4.91 -0.11
N ASP A 259 3.39 -5.98 0.18
CA ASP A 259 3.99 -7.29 0.47
C ASP A 259 4.66 -7.90 -0.78
N ASP A 260 4.26 -7.43 -1.99
CA ASP A 260 4.77 -7.90 -3.29
C ASP A 260 5.95 -7.07 -3.81
N ASP A 261 6.45 -6.06 -3.09
CA ASP A 261 7.59 -5.24 -3.51
C ASP A 261 8.94 -6.00 -3.51
N ASN A 262 8.94 -7.31 -3.24
CA ASN A 262 10.13 -8.19 -3.20
C ASN A 262 10.17 -9.26 -4.31
N GLU A 263 9.29 -9.19 -5.35
CA GLU A 263 9.35 -10.07 -6.52
C GLU A 263 9.98 -9.39 -7.75
#